data_a490fae6a85d441481be9a39ad6624ff
#
_entry.id   a490fae6a85d441481be9a39ad6624ff
#
_cell.length_a   1.000
_cell.length_b   1.000
_cell.length_c   1.000
_cell.angle_alpha   90.00
_cell.angle_beta   90.00
_cell.angle_gamma   90.00
#
_symmetry.space_group_name_H-M   'P 1'
#
loop_
_entity.id
_entity.type
_entity.pdbx_description
1 polymer ?
#
loop_
_entity_poly.entity_id
_entity_poly.type
_entity_poly.pdbx_seq_one_letter_code
_entity_poly.pdbx_strand_id
1 'polypeptide(L)'
;MKAQKMLLTVKEHKGEKVLYRKEYSVENLVVGENKQTFHIHLPAAKLWSTDSPHLYDLSVSVGTDNYTQRFGFRWFEVKDIHGDKQFFLNGKRIVLRTAISWSFWPDNGITPSDELARRQVESAKKLGLNMLNFHRTIGHSNVLDYADELGLLYFEEPGGNQYPISHFNDN
;
A
#
# COMPACT_ATOMS: atom_id res chain seq x y z
N MET A 1 3.45 -12.12 -32.81
CA MET A 1 4.69 -12.29 -32.03
C MET A 1 4.77 -13.71 -31.48
N LYS A 2 5.98 -14.22 -31.15
CA LYS A 2 6.09 -15.54 -30.49
C LYS A 2 5.51 -15.45 -29.08
N ALA A 3 4.88 -16.56 -28.62
CA ALA A 3 4.45 -16.70 -27.25
C ALA A 3 5.64 -16.43 -26.28
N GLN A 4 5.39 -15.66 -25.25
CA GLN A 4 6.40 -15.39 -24.22
C GLN A 4 6.04 -16.11 -22.92
N LYS A 5 7.04 -16.60 -22.23
CA LYS A 5 6.87 -17.20 -20.93
C LYS A 5 6.95 -16.12 -19.85
N MET A 6 5.99 -16.13 -18.95
CA MET A 6 5.91 -15.22 -17.82
C MET A 6 5.84 -16.02 -16.53
N LEU A 7 6.76 -15.77 -15.62
CA LEU A 7 6.76 -16.39 -14.29
C LEU A 7 6.16 -15.43 -13.26
N LEU A 8 5.10 -15.85 -12.57
CA LEU A 8 4.54 -15.16 -11.42
C LEU A 8 4.96 -15.87 -10.14
N THR A 9 5.46 -15.10 -9.19
CA THR A 9 5.82 -15.59 -7.86
C THR A 9 5.25 -14.68 -6.78
N VAL A 10 4.58 -15.25 -5.79
CA VAL A 10 4.15 -14.51 -4.58
C VAL A 10 4.84 -15.13 -3.38
N LYS A 11 5.50 -14.29 -2.58
CA LYS A 11 6.16 -14.71 -1.32
C LYS A 11 5.81 -13.76 -0.19
N GLU A 12 6.03 -14.18 1.05
CA GLU A 12 5.98 -13.28 2.20
C GLU A 12 7.06 -12.21 2.06
N HIS A 13 6.70 -10.94 2.34
CA HIS A 13 7.66 -9.82 2.28
C HIS A 13 8.76 -10.01 3.32
N LYS A 14 10.01 -9.81 2.92
CA LYS A 14 11.21 -10.05 3.76
C LYS A 14 11.34 -11.48 4.30
N GLY A 15 10.51 -12.39 3.78
CA GLY A 15 10.55 -13.81 4.11
C GLY A 15 10.96 -14.66 2.91
N GLU A 16 11.25 -15.95 3.18
CA GLU A 16 11.63 -16.92 2.15
C GLU A 16 10.48 -17.76 1.64
N LYS A 17 9.36 -17.74 2.36
CA LYS A 17 8.21 -18.59 2.08
C LYS A 17 7.50 -18.15 0.80
N VAL A 18 7.54 -19.03 -0.20
CA VAL A 18 6.79 -18.88 -1.45
C VAL A 18 5.38 -19.44 -1.26
N LEU A 19 4.35 -18.58 -1.49
CA LEU A 19 2.95 -18.96 -1.42
C LEU A 19 2.39 -19.42 -2.77
N TYR A 20 2.97 -18.84 -3.85
CA TYR A 20 2.55 -19.14 -5.20
C TYR A 20 3.72 -18.98 -6.17
N ARG A 21 3.83 -19.93 -7.13
CA ARG A 21 4.77 -19.84 -8.24
C ARG A 21 4.21 -20.58 -9.44
N LYS A 22 4.05 -19.90 -10.55
CA LYS A 22 3.54 -20.49 -11.79
C LYS A 22 4.06 -19.77 -13.02
N GLU A 23 4.44 -20.56 -14.03
CA GLU A 23 4.76 -20.07 -15.37
C GLU A 23 3.48 -20.05 -16.22
N TYR A 24 3.30 -18.98 -16.96
CA TYR A 24 2.22 -18.78 -17.92
C TYR A 24 2.78 -18.57 -19.31
N SER A 25 2.09 -19.09 -20.32
CA SER A 25 2.35 -18.72 -21.72
C SER A 25 1.47 -17.52 -22.09
N VAL A 26 2.08 -16.41 -22.49
CA VAL A 26 1.37 -15.21 -22.93
C VAL A 26 1.41 -15.19 -24.44
N GLU A 27 0.23 -15.31 -25.05
CA GLU A 27 0.03 -15.39 -26.48
C GLU A 27 -0.66 -14.13 -27.02
N ASN A 28 -0.69 -13.99 -28.35
CA ASN A 28 -1.40 -12.91 -29.04
C ASN A 28 -0.96 -11.48 -28.65
N LEU A 29 0.31 -11.33 -28.31
CA LEU A 29 0.89 -10.02 -28.00
C LEU A 29 0.95 -9.15 -29.27
N VAL A 30 0.58 -7.88 -29.13
CA VAL A 30 0.65 -6.85 -30.16
C VAL A 30 1.76 -5.84 -29.81
N VAL A 31 2.18 -5.06 -30.82
CA VAL A 31 3.10 -3.94 -30.56
C VAL A 31 2.34 -2.86 -29.78
N GLY A 32 2.96 -2.38 -28.69
CA GLY A 32 2.35 -1.41 -27.79
C GLY A 32 1.88 -2.04 -26.48
N GLU A 33 0.87 -1.47 -25.86
CA GLU A 33 0.34 -1.90 -24.57
C GLU A 33 -0.45 -3.22 -24.70
N ASN A 34 -0.17 -4.17 -23.80
CA ASN A 34 -0.86 -5.44 -23.68
C ASN A 34 -1.34 -5.62 -22.24
N LYS A 35 -2.62 -5.91 -22.04
CA LYS A 35 -3.21 -6.17 -20.73
C LYS A 35 -3.52 -7.64 -20.56
N GLN A 36 -2.96 -8.24 -19.50
CA GLN A 36 -3.21 -9.64 -19.12
C GLN A 36 -3.75 -9.69 -17.68
N THR A 37 -4.76 -10.53 -17.45
CA THR A 37 -5.35 -10.69 -16.11
C THR A 37 -5.17 -12.13 -15.63
N PHE A 38 -4.63 -12.29 -14.43
CA PHE A 38 -4.44 -13.60 -13.80
C PHE A 38 -5.15 -13.63 -12.46
N HIS A 39 -5.87 -14.72 -12.20
CA HIS A 39 -6.51 -14.98 -10.91
C HIS A 39 -5.64 -15.95 -10.12
N ILE A 40 -5.16 -15.49 -8.97
CA ILE A 40 -4.29 -16.27 -8.08
C ILE A 40 -5.04 -16.51 -6.78
N HIS A 41 -5.19 -17.78 -6.39
CA HIS A 41 -5.76 -18.15 -5.11
C HIS A 41 -4.65 -18.38 -4.08
N LEU A 42 -4.70 -17.65 -2.96
CA LEU A 42 -3.70 -17.68 -1.88
C LEU A 42 -4.37 -18.03 -0.54
N PRO A 43 -4.74 -19.32 -0.30
CA PRO A 43 -5.50 -19.69 0.89
C PRO A 43 -4.75 -19.51 2.21
N ALA A 44 -3.43 -19.44 2.15
CA ALA A 44 -2.58 -19.23 3.33
C ALA A 44 -2.24 -17.74 3.57
N ALA A 45 -2.78 -16.81 2.76
CA ALA A 45 -2.52 -15.40 2.94
C ALA A 45 -3.21 -14.87 4.21
N LYS A 46 -2.48 -14.02 4.93
CA LYS A 46 -2.95 -13.34 6.13
C LYS A 46 -3.30 -11.90 5.80
N LEU A 47 -4.30 -11.36 6.49
CA LEU A 47 -4.68 -9.96 6.32
C LEU A 47 -3.64 -9.05 6.99
N TRP A 48 -3.36 -7.92 6.34
CA TRP A 48 -2.60 -6.84 6.94
C TRP A 48 -3.49 -6.09 7.95
N SER A 49 -2.96 -5.80 9.12
CA SER A 49 -3.62 -4.92 10.09
C SER A 49 -2.59 -4.04 10.80
N THR A 50 -3.06 -3.05 11.55
CA THR A 50 -2.17 -2.17 12.32
C THR A 50 -1.36 -2.89 13.41
N ASP A 51 -1.86 -4.03 13.89
CA ASP A 51 -1.19 -4.82 14.92
C ASP A 51 -0.42 -6.03 14.34
N SER A 52 -0.72 -6.38 13.08
CA SER A 52 -0.10 -7.52 12.39
C SER A 52 0.03 -7.20 10.89
N PRO A 53 1.04 -6.41 10.50
CA PRO A 53 1.21 -5.90 9.14
C PRO A 53 1.81 -6.95 8.20
N HIS A 54 0.99 -7.92 7.77
CA HIS A 54 1.41 -8.93 6.81
C HIS A 54 1.47 -8.37 5.39
N LEU A 55 2.66 -8.42 4.79
CA LEU A 55 2.92 -7.98 3.43
C LEU A 55 3.48 -9.11 2.57
N TYR A 56 3.30 -8.98 1.28
CA TYR A 56 3.72 -9.93 0.25
C TYR A 56 4.41 -9.21 -0.90
N ASP A 57 5.31 -9.91 -1.57
CA ASP A 57 5.94 -9.49 -2.81
C ASP A 57 5.39 -10.32 -3.97
N LEU A 58 4.81 -9.65 -4.96
CA LEU A 58 4.52 -10.22 -6.27
C LEU A 58 5.67 -9.92 -7.21
N SER A 59 6.36 -10.95 -7.69
CA SER A 59 7.37 -10.81 -8.73
C SER A 59 6.83 -11.36 -10.06
N VAL A 60 7.06 -10.59 -11.11
CA VAL A 60 6.71 -10.93 -12.50
C VAL A 60 7.99 -10.92 -13.33
N SER A 61 8.32 -12.04 -13.94
CA SER A 61 9.51 -12.16 -14.82
C SER A 61 9.08 -12.54 -16.23
N VAL A 62 9.59 -11.82 -17.23
CA VAL A 62 9.37 -12.09 -18.67
C VAL A 62 10.71 -11.95 -19.38
N GLY A 63 11.25 -13.05 -19.89
CA GLY A 63 12.59 -13.06 -20.48
C GLY A 63 13.64 -12.64 -19.45
N THR A 64 14.34 -11.52 -19.71
CA THR A 64 15.33 -10.90 -18.80
C THR A 64 14.74 -9.87 -17.88
N ASP A 65 13.52 -9.41 -18.13
CA ASP A 65 12.87 -8.37 -17.35
C ASP A 65 12.23 -8.95 -16.10
N ASN A 66 12.35 -8.22 -15.02
CA ASN A 66 11.77 -8.58 -13.72
C ASN A 66 11.19 -7.35 -13.03
N TYR A 67 9.96 -7.48 -12.55
CA TYR A 67 9.27 -6.45 -11.79
C TYR A 67 8.78 -7.04 -10.48
N THR A 68 8.91 -6.30 -9.39
CA THR A 68 8.40 -6.73 -8.08
C THR A 68 7.57 -5.62 -7.45
N GLN A 69 6.38 -5.99 -6.98
CA GLN A 69 5.45 -5.10 -6.28
C GLN A 69 5.12 -5.67 -4.92
N ARG A 70 5.32 -4.85 -3.88
CA ARG A 70 4.85 -5.15 -2.53
C ARG A 70 3.36 -4.86 -2.40
N PHE A 71 2.62 -5.68 -1.67
CA PHE A 71 1.21 -5.50 -1.39
C PHE A 71 0.78 -6.18 -0.08
N GLY A 72 -0.42 -5.81 0.41
CA GLY A 72 -1.07 -6.45 1.55
C GLY A 72 -2.55 -6.64 1.30
N PHE A 73 -3.15 -7.67 1.89
CA PHE A 73 -4.59 -7.91 1.83
C PHE A 73 -5.27 -7.16 2.96
N ARG A 74 -5.98 -6.08 2.64
CA ARG A 74 -6.78 -5.30 3.57
C ARG A 74 -7.91 -4.59 2.85
N TRP A 75 -8.96 -4.29 3.59
CA TRP A 75 -10.00 -3.36 3.15
C TRP A 75 -10.43 -2.48 4.31
N PHE A 76 -10.77 -1.24 3.98
CA PHE A 76 -11.26 -0.25 4.91
C PHE A 76 -12.68 0.16 4.47
N GLU A 77 -13.60 0.24 5.41
CA GLU A 77 -15.00 0.54 5.12
C GLU A 77 -15.62 1.40 6.22
N VAL A 78 -16.64 2.14 5.85
CA VAL A 78 -17.51 2.85 6.78
C VAL A 78 -18.85 2.12 6.82
N LYS A 79 -19.28 1.68 7.99
CA LYS A 79 -20.58 1.05 8.19
C LYS A 79 -21.48 1.95 9.02
N ASP A 80 -22.77 1.96 8.67
CA ASP A 80 -23.80 2.54 9.48
C ASP A 80 -24.29 1.49 10.50
N ILE A 81 -24.11 1.79 11.77
CA ILE A 81 -24.55 0.93 12.88
C ILE A 81 -25.61 1.69 13.66
N HIS A 82 -26.88 1.46 13.33
CA HIS A 82 -28.03 2.11 13.95
C HIS A 82 -27.99 3.66 13.88
N GLY A 83 -27.57 4.20 12.73
CA GLY A 83 -27.45 5.65 12.53
C GLY A 83 -26.08 6.24 12.93
N ASP A 84 -25.18 5.44 13.51
CA ASP A 84 -23.81 5.82 13.84
C ASP A 84 -22.82 5.26 12.80
N LYS A 85 -22.10 6.15 12.12
CA LYS A 85 -21.11 5.77 11.11
C LYS A 85 -19.78 5.45 11.76
N GLN A 86 -19.34 4.20 11.61
CA GLN A 86 -18.15 3.66 12.23
C GLN A 86 -17.17 3.13 11.22
N PHE A 87 -15.86 3.22 11.53
CA PHE A 87 -14.78 2.70 10.70
C PHE A 87 -14.50 1.23 10.99
N PHE A 88 -14.24 0.48 9.93
CA PHE A 88 -13.87 -0.93 10.00
C PHE A 88 -12.63 -1.20 9.14
N LEU A 89 -11.72 -1.98 9.68
CA LEU A 89 -10.56 -2.55 8.97
C LEU A 89 -10.71 -4.06 8.96
N ASN A 90 -10.74 -4.67 7.78
CA ASN A 90 -10.94 -6.11 7.60
C ASN A 90 -12.19 -6.65 8.33
N GLY A 91 -13.28 -5.87 8.31
CA GLY A 91 -14.53 -6.23 8.97
C GLY A 91 -14.55 -6.07 10.49
N LYS A 92 -13.45 -5.63 11.12
CA LYS A 92 -13.36 -5.32 12.56
C LYS A 92 -13.43 -3.82 12.79
N ARG A 93 -14.26 -3.39 13.75
CA ARG A 93 -14.34 -1.98 14.13
C ARG A 93 -12.97 -1.46 14.55
N ILE A 94 -12.61 -0.28 14.04
CA ILE A 94 -11.37 0.41 14.39
C ILE A 94 -11.68 1.84 14.85
N VAL A 95 -11.02 2.29 15.91
CA VAL A 95 -11.02 3.68 16.35
C VAL A 95 -9.71 4.30 15.86
N LEU A 96 -9.81 5.34 15.05
CA LEU A 96 -8.64 6.02 14.51
C LEU A 96 -8.02 6.91 15.59
N ARG A 97 -6.78 6.65 15.93
CA ARG A 97 -5.93 7.48 16.78
C ARG A 97 -4.85 8.06 15.90
N THR A 98 -5.00 9.34 15.59
CA THR A 98 -4.17 10.00 14.58
C THR A 98 -3.45 11.22 15.14
N ALA A 99 -2.34 11.57 14.50
CA ALA A 99 -1.68 12.86 14.62
C ALA A 99 -1.42 13.45 13.24
N ILE A 100 -1.26 14.77 13.19
CA ILE A 100 -0.94 15.48 11.94
C ILE A 100 0.55 15.42 11.69
N SER A 101 0.93 15.11 10.45
CA SER A 101 2.27 15.30 9.90
C SER A 101 2.22 16.41 8.85
N TRP A 102 3.05 17.42 9.01
CA TRP A 102 3.18 18.52 8.05
C TRP A 102 4.14 18.20 6.90
N SER A 103 4.77 17.02 6.93
CA SER A 103 5.79 16.61 5.96
C SER A 103 6.98 17.58 5.84
N PHE A 104 7.26 18.35 6.91
CA PHE A 104 8.47 19.15 7.03
C PHE A 104 9.50 18.41 7.88
N TRP A 105 10.73 18.39 7.40
CA TRP A 105 11.82 17.62 7.99
C TRP A 105 12.98 18.56 8.36
N PRO A 106 13.43 18.58 9.62
CA PRO A 106 14.41 19.56 10.09
C PRO A 106 15.75 19.52 9.36
N ASP A 107 16.20 18.32 8.96
CA ASP A 107 17.54 18.13 8.43
C ASP A 107 17.67 18.46 6.94
N ASN A 108 16.65 18.15 6.15
CA ASN A 108 16.68 18.28 4.69
C ASN A 108 15.39 18.88 4.09
N GLY A 109 14.63 19.59 4.90
CA GLY A 109 13.44 20.32 4.48
C GLY A 109 12.25 19.41 4.21
N ILE A 110 12.00 19.10 2.93
CA ILE A 110 10.74 18.43 2.51
C ILE A 110 10.90 16.91 2.45
N THR A 111 12.07 16.37 2.09
CA THR A 111 12.26 14.93 1.87
C THR A 111 12.98 14.29 3.05
N PRO A 112 12.37 13.33 3.75
CA PRO A 112 13.04 12.63 4.84
C PRO A 112 14.07 11.62 4.32
N SER A 113 15.16 11.44 5.06
CA SER A 113 15.98 10.23 4.92
C SER A 113 15.18 9.00 5.34
N ASP A 114 15.61 7.81 4.90
CA ASP A 114 14.95 6.55 5.31
C ASP A 114 14.93 6.36 6.82
N GLU A 115 16.00 6.76 7.50
CA GLU A 115 16.07 6.70 8.96
C GLU A 115 15.01 7.61 9.62
N LEU A 116 14.87 8.85 9.15
CA LEU A 116 13.88 9.79 9.67
C LEU A 116 12.45 9.32 9.37
N ALA A 117 12.20 8.84 8.16
CA ALA A 117 10.90 8.30 7.76
C ALA A 117 10.49 7.12 8.66
N ARG A 118 11.39 6.15 8.85
CA ARG A 118 11.17 5.01 9.74
C ARG A 118 10.92 5.45 11.18
N ARG A 119 11.75 6.35 11.71
CA ARG A 119 11.63 6.87 13.08
C ARG A 119 10.31 7.59 13.32
N GLN A 120 9.77 8.32 12.32
CA GLN A 120 8.46 8.93 12.43
C GLN A 120 7.36 7.89 12.65
N VAL A 121 7.34 6.84 11.82
CA VAL A 121 6.34 5.78 11.93
C VAL A 121 6.48 4.99 13.23
N GLU A 122 7.71 4.62 13.62
CA GLU A 122 7.97 3.95 14.90
C GLU A 122 7.54 4.79 16.10
N SER A 123 7.77 6.10 16.06
CA SER A 123 7.36 7.02 17.12
C SER A 123 5.85 7.13 17.22
N ALA A 124 5.15 7.22 16.08
CA ALA A 124 3.69 7.20 16.04
C ALA A 124 3.14 5.92 16.68
N LYS A 125 3.70 4.76 16.34
CA LYS A 125 3.33 3.46 16.93
C LYS A 125 3.59 3.42 18.43
N LYS A 126 4.74 3.89 18.91
CA LYS A 126 5.10 3.95 20.33
C LYS A 126 4.14 4.84 21.13
N LEU A 127 3.61 5.90 20.51
CA LEU A 127 2.58 6.77 21.11
C LEU A 127 1.17 6.17 21.08
N GLY A 128 1.01 4.94 20.56
CA GLY A 128 -0.28 4.27 20.44
C GLY A 128 -1.15 4.77 19.30
N LEU A 129 -0.60 5.54 18.36
CA LEU A 129 -1.30 5.95 17.15
C LEU A 129 -1.43 4.75 16.19
N ASN A 130 -2.50 4.74 15.41
CA ASN A 130 -2.70 3.77 14.33
C ASN A 130 -2.91 4.42 12.96
N MET A 131 -2.81 5.76 12.90
CA MET A 131 -2.88 6.54 11.66
C MET A 131 -2.05 7.81 11.76
N LEU A 132 -1.49 8.26 10.61
CA LEU A 132 -0.98 9.62 10.42
C LEU A 132 -1.84 10.35 9.39
N ASN A 133 -2.10 11.63 9.64
CA ASN A 133 -2.72 12.54 8.68
C ASN A 133 -1.62 13.42 8.07
N PHE A 134 -1.41 13.32 6.75
CA PHE A 134 -0.51 14.19 6.00
C PHE A 134 -1.26 15.46 5.59
N HIS A 135 -1.12 16.49 6.43
CA HIS A 135 -1.87 17.71 6.26
C HIS A 135 -1.42 18.52 5.04
N ARG A 136 -2.37 18.78 4.13
CA ARG A 136 -2.19 19.53 2.87
C ARG A 136 -1.13 18.97 1.94
N THR A 137 -0.85 17.68 2.04
CA THR A 137 0.19 17.03 1.24
C THR A 137 -0.08 15.54 1.06
N ILE A 138 0.69 14.94 0.18
CA ILE A 138 0.79 13.49 0.03
C ILE A 138 2.01 13.03 0.82
N GLY A 139 1.90 11.90 1.51
CA GLY A 139 3.00 11.30 2.25
C GLY A 139 4.17 10.93 1.34
N HIS A 140 5.40 11.11 1.82
CA HIS A 140 6.58 10.65 1.10
C HIS A 140 6.59 9.13 0.96
N SER A 141 7.01 8.62 -0.18
CA SER A 141 6.97 7.17 -0.50
C SER A 141 7.64 6.31 0.56
N ASN A 142 8.81 6.71 1.06
CA ASN A 142 9.51 5.98 2.11
C ASN A 142 8.75 5.99 3.46
N VAL A 143 8.04 7.07 3.80
CA VAL A 143 7.18 7.12 4.99
C VAL A 143 6.00 6.16 4.83
N LEU A 144 5.37 6.15 3.65
CA LEU A 144 4.26 5.24 3.33
C LEU A 144 4.73 3.77 3.32
N ASP A 145 5.95 3.52 2.82
CA ASP A 145 6.56 2.20 2.86
C ASP A 145 6.73 1.68 4.29
N TYR A 146 7.24 2.52 5.19
CA TYR A 146 7.35 2.15 6.60
C TYR A 146 5.99 2.08 7.30
N ALA A 147 5.00 2.89 6.90
CA ALA A 147 3.65 2.78 7.41
C ALA A 147 3.04 1.40 7.09
N ASP A 148 3.22 0.92 5.87
CA ASP A 148 2.80 -0.43 5.47
C ASP A 148 3.55 -1.53 6.25
N GLU A 149 4.87 -1.39 6.42
CA GLU A 149 5.71 -2.38 7.11
C GLU A 149 5.46 -2.46 8.62
N LEU A 150 5.18 -1.33 9.26
CA LEU A 150 5.05 -1.23 10.71
C LEU A 150 3.59 -1.17 11.18
N GLY A 151 2.63 -1.21 10.27
CA GLY A 151 1.21 -1.27 10.61
C GLY A 151 0.63 0.08 11.00
N LEU A 152 0.82 1.10 10.19
CA LEU A 152 0.23 2.42 10.39
C LEU A 152 -0.65 2.76 9.19
N LEU A 153 -1.88 3.20 9.44
CA LEU A 153 -2.76 3.78 8.42
C LEU A 153 -2.32 5.21 8.11
N TYR A 154 -2.75 5.73 6.97
CA TYR A 154 -2.54 7.13 6.63
C TYR A 154 -3.75 7.73 5.95
N PHE A 155 -3.89 9.03 6.12
CA PHE A 155 -4.85 9.89 5.43
C PHE A 155 -4.08 11.01 4.74
N GLU A 156 -4.38 11.24 3.48
CA GLU A 156 -3.68 12.22 2.63
C GLU A 156 -4.65 13.32 2.20
N GLU A 157 -4.13 14.54 2.10
CA GLU A 157 -4.87 15.71 1.65
C GLU A 157 -4.22 16.27 0.36
N PRO A 158 -4.41 15.59 -0.79
CA PRO A 158 -3.82 16.04 -2.05
C PRO A 158 -4.42 17.39 -2.48
N GLY A 159 -3.56 18.29 -2.96
CA GLY A 159 -3.98 19.57 -3.52
C GLY A 159 -4.22 20.71 -2.53
N GLY A 160 -4.10 20.46 -1.24
CA GLY A 160 -4.31 21.48 -0.21
C GLY A 160 -5.76 22.01 -0.17
N ASN A 161 -6.01 23.05 0.64
CA ASN A 161 -7.35 23.59 0.90
C ASN A 161 -7.83 24.67 -0.11
N GLN A 162 -7.14 24.87 -1.22
CA GLN A 162 -7.45 25.96 -2.16
C GLN A 162 -8.15 25.51 -3.44
N TYR A 163 -8.30 24.20 -3.66
CA TYR A 163 -8.92 23.68 -4.87
C TYR A 163 -10.28 23.05 -4.53
N PRO A 164 -11.39 23.66 -4.95
CA PRO A 164 -12.71 23.06 -4.78
C PRO A 164 -12.81 21.73 -5.57
N ILE A 165 -13.59 20.79 -5.06
CA ILE A 165 -13.79 19.46 -5.65
C ILE A 165 -14.18 19.51 -7.12
N SER A 166 -14.86 20.59 -7.56
CA SER A 166 -15.20 20.82 -8.97
C SER A 166 -14.00 20.85 -9.92
N HIS A 167 -12.79 21.15 -9.46
CA HIS A 167 -11.59 21.09 -10.27
C HIS A 167 -11.08 19.67 -10.56
N PHE A 168 -11.59 18.67 -9.86
CA PHE A 168 -11.18 17.27 -10.01
C PHE A 168 -12.19 16.42 -10.81
N ASN A 169 -13.33 17.00 -11.18
CA ASN A 169 -14.42 16.27 -11.85
C ASN A 169 -14.45 16.42 -13.38
N ASP A 170 -13.52 17.14 -13.98
CA ASP A 170 -13.55 17.49 -15.42
C ASP A 170 -12.55 16.66 -16.27
N ASN A 171 -12.18 15.43 -15.85
CA ASN A 171 -11.40 14.51 -16.69
C ASN A 171 -11.97 13.09 -16.68
#